data_77d99e9dcdeecf54e0578fa1bc94c808
#
_entry.id   77d99e9dcdeecf54e0578fa1bc94c808
#
_cell.length_a   1.000
_cell.length_b   1.000
_cell.length_c   1.000
_cell.angle_alpha   90.00
_cell.angle_beta   90.00
_cell.angle_gamma   90.00
#
_symmetry.space_group_name_H-M   'P 1'
#
loop_
_entity.id
_entity.type
_entity.pdbx_description
1 polymer ?
#
loop_
_entity_poly.entity_id
_entity_poly.type
_entity_poly.pdbx_seq_one_letter_code
_entity_poly.pdbx_strand_id
1 'polypeptide(L)'
;MKKRTKTIIATIAGTVILTGAIWLINESRHPNAPAFNDHFTRKFLNKDKKVDDGFYEFKSKTEQYTMWFPKGYQLIKENGEDYVINGNSYERWIAKEVNNKAENAGGSYIEMTFSNARKAENESFTVENMFKEQLNITKPNTIETSSTRIYYDSAYTYFKGTQEVSMHPNKEHASNTYIAYVADKHSNNAIELWFDKSEKSRKNDEVAEKKWFLTILKNIKFREGNEA
;
A
#
# COMPACT_ATOMS: atom_id res chain seq x y z
N MET A 1 -24.73 34.93 41.85
CA MET A 1 -24.67 34.30 40.53
C MET A 1 -23.41 34.65 39.68
N LYS A 2 -22.84 35.87 39.74
CA LYS A 2 -21.69 36.27 38.86
C LYS A 2 -20.36 35.52 39.06
N LYS A 3 -20.03 35.03 40.27
CA LYS A 3 -18.76 34.31 40.55
C LYS A 3 -18.73 32.89 39.94
N ARG A 4 -19.80 32.12 40.07
CA ARG A 4 -19.88 30.73 39.52
C ARG A 4 -19.79 30.68 37.98
N THR A 5 -20.40 31.62 37.31
CA THR A 5 -20.35 31.70 35.82
C THR A 5 -18.94 31.99 35.32
N LYS A 6 -18.17 32.88 36.00
CA LYS A 6 -16.78 33.17 35.63
C LYS A 6 -15.87 31.96 35.83
N THR A 7 -16.07 31.17 36.89
CA THR A 7 -15.30 29.96 37.16
C THR A 7 -15.57 28.89 36.08
N ILE A 8 -16.84 28.68 35.68
CA ILE A 8 -17.21 27.73 34.66
C ILE A 8 -16.58 28.12 33.29
N ILE A 9 -16.64 29.41 32.94
CA ILE A 9 -16.02 29.88 31.65
C ILE A 9 -14.51 29.70 31.70
N ALA A 10 -13.84 29.99 32.79
CA ALA A 10 -12.39 29.81 32.94
C ALA A 10 -11.98 28.33 32.86
N THR A 11 -12.78 27.43 33.45
CA THR A 11 -12.53 25.98 33.37
C THR A 11 -12.71 25.46 31.95
N ILE A 12 -13.76 25.84 31.24
CA ILE A 12 -13.98 25.44 29.84
C ILE A 12 -12.86 25.98 28.93
N ALA A 13 -12.49 27.25 29.07
CA ALA A 13 -11.40 27.83 28.29
C ALA A 13 -10.07 27.13 28.56
N GLY A 14 -9.74 26.83 29.84
CA GLY A 14 -8.53 26.09 30.21
C GLY A 14 -8.50 24.67 29.60
N THR A 15 -9.63 23.97 29.61
CA THR A 15 -9.74 22.63 29.03
C THR A 15 -9.54 22.65 27.52
N VAL A 16 -10.13 23.59 26.82
CA VAL A 16 -9.98 23.74 25.36
C VAL A 16 -8.53 24.07 24.97
N ILE A 17 -7.85 24.93 25.73
CA ILE A 17 -6.44 25.26 25.48
C ILE A 17 -5.54 24.05 25.73
N LEU A 18 -5.77 23.30 26.81
CA LEU A 18 -4.97 22.10 27.12
C LEU A 18 -5.19 20.99 26.09
N THR A 19 -6.42 20.72 25.68
CA THR A 19 -6.70 19.72 24.64
C THR A 19 -6.16 20.14 23.29
N GLY A 20 -6.25 21.43 22.94
CA GLY A 20 -5.65 21.98 21.72
C GLY A 20 -4.12 21.89 21.71
N ALA A 21 -3.46 22.19 22.83
CA ALA A 21 -2.01 22.07 22.96
C ALA A 21 -1.53 20.62 22.87
N ILE A 22 -2.22 19.68 23.52
CA ILE A 22 -1.91 18.24 23.44
C ILE A 22 -2.09 17.76 21.99
N TRP A 23 -3.14 18.18 21.31
CA TRP A 23 -3.37 17.83 19.91
C TRP A 23 -2.25 18.35 19.00
N LEU A 24 -1.86 19.62 19.13
CA LEU A 24 -0.76 20.24 18.38
C LEU A 24 0.58 19.54 18.63
N ILE A 25 0.89 19.19 19.89
CA ILE A 25 2.11 18.47 20.24
C ILE A 25 2.10 17.07 19.63
N ASN A 26 0.97 16.39 19.63
CA ASN A 26 0.86 15.07 19.05
C ASN A 26 1.02 15.12 17.51
N GLU A 27 0.40 16.10 16.86
CA GLU A 27 0.51 16.31 15.42
C GLU A 27 1.95 16.65 14.99
N SER A 28 2.65 17.51 15.74
CA SER A 28 4.05 17.89 15.47
C SER A 28 5.07 16.75 15.62
N ARG A 29 4.68 15.64 16.23
CA ARG A 29 5.53 14.43 16.40
C ARG A 29 5.50 13.49 15.19
N HIS A 30 4.67 13.76 14.20
CA HIS A 30 4.63 12.94 12.99
C HIS A 30 5.68 13.41 11.96
N PRO A 31 6.30 12.49 11.22
CA PRO A 31 7.15 12.83 10.10
C PRO A 31 6.41 13.70 9.08
N ASN A 32 7.09 14.70 8.52
CA ASN A 32 6.52 15.51 7.44
C ASN A 32 6.60 14.75 6.12
N ALA A 33 5.65 13.87 5.91
CA ALA A 33 5.53 13.05 4.71
C ALA A 33 4.05 12.85 4.35
N PRO A 34 3.69 12.77 3.05
CA PRO A 34 2.32 12.56 2.62
C PRO A 34 1.60 11.45 3.38
N ALA A 35 2.21 10.28 3.55
CA ALA A 35 1.63 9.15 4.28
C ALA A 35 1.24 9.49 5.73
N PHE A 36 1.98 10.36 6.43
CA PHE A 36 1.66 10.79 7.78
C PHE A 36 0.74 12.01 7.84
N ASN A 37 0.65 12.79 6.78
CA ASN A 37 -0.24 13.94 6.71
C ASN A 37 -1.72 13.50 6.61
N ASP A 38 -1.99 12.28 6.11
CA ASP A 38 -3.33 11.71 6.12
C ASP A 38 -3.62 10.98 7.43
N HIS A 39 -4.71 11.41 8.11
CA HIS A 39 -5.10 10.85 9.40
C HIS A 39 -5.51 9.36 9.31
N PHE A 40 -6.03 8.91 8.17
CA PHE A 40 -6.41 7.51 7.99
C PHE A 40 -5.18 6.63 7.80
N THR A 41 -4.32 6.97 6.84
CA THR A 41 -3.10 6.23 6.48
C THR A 41 -2.16 6.06 7.67
N ARG A 42 -1.91 7.13 8.44
CA ARG A 42 -0.96 7.08 9.55
C ARG A 42 -1.33 6.10 10.68
N LYS A 43 -2.60 5.65 10.77
CA LYS A 43 -3.02 4.64 11.76
C LYS A 43 -2.39 3.26 11.52
N PHE A 44 -1.92 3.01 10.31
CA PHE A 44 -1.29 1.77 9.91
C PHE A 44 0.23 1.83 9.94
N LEU A 45 0.81 3.03 10.14
CA LEU A 45 2.23 3.26 9.99
C LEU A 45 2.95 3.33 11.35
N ASN A 46 4.07 2.63 11.43
CA ASN A 46 4.98 2.69 12.57
C ASN A 46 6.08 3.72 12.30
N LYS A 47 5.98 4.90 12.94
CA LYS A 47 6.95 5.99 12.80
C LYS A 47 8.28 5.72 13.49
N ASP A 48 8.29 4.84 14.50
CA ASP A 48 9.45 4.62 15.37
C ASP A 48 10.35 3.50 14.83
N LYS A 49 9.83 2.68 13.91
CA LYS A 49 10.62 1.61 13.29
C LYS A 49 11.41 2.15 12.10
N LYS A 50 12.73 2.04 12.18
CA LYS A 50 13.63 2.39 11.08
C LYS A 50 13.49 1.38 9.95
N VAL A 51 13.20 1.89 8.75
CA VAL A 51 13.21 1.18 7.47
C VAL A 51 14.02 2.02 6.48
N ASP A 52 14.22 1.53 5.25
CA ASP A 52 14.93 2.32 4.23
C ASP A 52 14.26 3.66 3.94
N ASP A 53 15.07 4.64 3.53
CA ASP A 53 14.55 5.95 3.16
C ASP A 53 13.54 5.82 2.01
N GLY A 54 12.42 6.51 2.14
CA GLY A 54 11.32 6.44 1.19
C GLY A 54 10.15 5.56 1.62
N PHE A 55 10.27 4.85 2.76
CA PHE A 55 9.25 3.94 3.25
C PHE A 55 8.98 4.12 4.74
N TYR A 56 7.85 3.56 5.18
CA TYR A 56 7.50 3.33 6.58
C TYR A 56 7.00 1.89 6.74
N GLU A 57 7.17 1.29 7.92
CA GLU A 57 6.53 0.01 8.20
C GLU A 57 5.02 0.19 8.28
N PHE A 58 4.31 -0.54 7.46
CA PHE A 58 2.86 -0.69 7.48
C PHE A 58 2.50 -1.96 8.24
N LYS A 59 1.53 -1.86 9.16
CA LYS A 59 0.93 -3.00 9.84
C LYS A 59 -0.53 -3.13 9.39
N SER A 60 -0.88 -4.30 8.84
CA SER A 60 -2.25 -4.60 8.41
C SER A 60 -3.23 -4.52 9.58
N LYS A 61 -4.47 -4.16 9.31
CA LYS A 61 -5.53 -4.18 10.32
C LYS A 61 -5.95 -5.60 10.68
N THR A 62 -5.75 -6.56 9.78
CA THR A 62 -5.91 -8.00 10.06
C THR A 62 -4.84 -8.52 11.01
N GLU A 63 -3.73 -7.78 11.21
CA GLU A 63 -2.53 -8.20 11.93
C GLU A 63 -1.81 -9.41 11.32
N GLN A 64 -2.16 -9.80 10.10
CA GLN A 64 -1.61 -10.98 9.45
C GLN A 64 -0.33 -10.73 8.68
N TYR A 65 -0.02 -9.45 8.37
CA TYR A 65 1.20 -9.09 7.67
C TYR A 65 1.70 -7.70 8.03
N THR A 66 2.96 -7.47 7.76
CA THR A 66 3.58 -6.14 7.69
C THR A 66 4.25 -5.98 6.34
N MET A 67 4.43 -4.75 5.88
CA MET A 67 5.15 -4.43 4.65
C MET A 67 5.79 -3.04 4.73
N TRP A 68 6.60 -2.70 3.74
CA TRP A 68 7.07 -1.34 3.59
C TRP A 68 6.11 -0.54 2.71
N PHE A 69 5.57 0.54 3.28
CA PHE A 69 4.63 1.44 2.63
C PHE A 69 5.33 2.72 2.18
N PRO A 70 5.17 3.15 0.91
CA PRO A 70 5.88 4.31 0.39
C PRO A 70 5.43 5.62 1.06
N LYS A 71 6.38 6.45 1.46
CA LYS A 71 6.13 7.72 2.15
C LYS A 71 5.34 8.75 1.36
N GLY A 72 5.37 8.63 0.01
CA GLY A 72 4.65 9.53 -0.91
C GLY A 72 3.20 9.16 -1.18
N TYR A 73 2.67 8.08 -0.58
CA TYR A 73 1.34 7.55 -0.86
C TYR A 73 0.41 7.74 0.33
N GLN A 74 -0.89 7.76 0.04
CA GLN A 74 -1.97 7.78 1.03
C GLN A 74 -3.02 6.73 0.67
N LEU A 75 -3.55 6.02 1.68
CA LEU A 75 -4.68 5.12 1.50
C LEU A 75 -5.93 5.90 1.11
N ILE A 76 -6.67 5.40 0.13
CA ILE A 76 -7.96 5.97 -0.25
C ILE A 76 -9.02 5.39 0.69
N LYS A 77 -9.93 6.27 1.14
CA LYS A 77 -11.08 5.90 1.99
C LYS A 77 -12.39 6.50 1.48
N GLU A 78 -12.39 7.11 0.32
CA GLU A 78 -13.53 7.90 -0.17
C GLU A 78 -14.75 7.02 -0.45
N ASN A 79 -14.54 5.80 -0.96
CA ASN A 79 -15.60 4.83 -1.20
C ASN A 79 -15.37 3.59 -0.33
N GLY A 80 -16.44 2.96 0.14
CA GLY A 80 -16.35 1.77 0.99
C GLY A 80 -15.64 0.58 0.35
N GLU A 81 -15.39 0.63 -0.96
CA GLU A 81 -14.67 -0.39 -1.73
C GLU A 81 -13.14 -0.18 -1.76
N ASP A 82 -12.66 1.03 -1.46
CA ASP A 82 -11.23 1.36 -1.51
C ASP A 82 -10.45 0.78 -0.34
N TYR A 83 -11.13 0.51 0.78
CA TYR A 83 -10.59 -0.16 1.94
C TYR A 83 -11.60 -1.13 2.52
N VAL A 84 -11.36 -2.42 2.32
CA VAL A 84 -12.23 -3.51 2.74
C VAL A 84 -11.49 -4.46 3.67
N ILE A 85 -12.14 -4.90 4.74
CA ILE A 85 -11.63 -5.90 5.67
C ILE A 85 -12.75 -6.90 6.00
N ASN A 86 -12.39 -8.17 6.09
CA ASN A 86 -13.28 -9.24 6.58
C ASN A 86 -12.55 -10.08 7.63
N GLY A 87 -12.76 -9.74 8.89
CA GLY A 87 -12.08 -10.36 10.02
C GLY A 87 -10.56 -10.36 9.84
N ASN A 88 -9.94 -11.52 10.05
CA ASN A 88 -8.50 -11.74 9.85
C ASN A 88 -8.19 -12.43 8.51
N SER A 89 -9.23 -12.67 7.68
CA SER A 89 -9.08 -13.51 6.49
C SER A 89 -8.85 -12.74 5.21
N TYR A 90 -9.23 -11.48 5.17
CA TYR A 90 -9.18 -10.69 3.96
C TYR A 90 -8.97 -9.21 4.28
N GLU A 91 -8.11 -8.56 3.53
CA GLU A 91 -7.92 -7.12 3.53
C GLU A 91 -7.57 -6.64 2.12
N ARG A 92 -8.29 -5.65 1.63
CA ARG A 92 -7.99 -4.97 0.37
C ARG A 92 -7.89 -3.47 0.62
N TRP A 93 -6.88 -2.84 0.01
CA TRP A 93 -6.77 -1.39 0.04
C TRP A 93 -6.15 -0.85 -1.24
N ILE A 94 -6.47 0.40 -1.52
CA ILE A 94 -5.88 1.19 -2.59
C ILE A 94 -5.15 2.38 -1.97
N ALA A 95 -3.94 2.65 -2.44
CA ALA A 95 -3.17 3.84 -2.08
C ALA A 95 -2.83 4.66 -3.32
N LYS A 96 -2.92 5.98 -3.21
CA LYS A 96 -2.66 6.94 -4.28
C LYS A 96 -1.40 7.74 -3.97
N GLU A 97 -0.58 7.97 -4.99
CA GLU A 97 0.54 8.90 -4.91
C GLU A 97 0.05 10.33 -4.74
N VAL A 98 0.59 11.01 -3.73
CA VAL A 98 0.28 12.43 -3.47
C VAL A 98 1.26 13.29 -4.22
N ASN A 99 0.80 13.88 -5.31
CA ASN A 99 1.61 14.81 -6.11
C ASN A 99 1.18 16.25 -5.80
N ASN A 100 2.00 16.97 -5.02
CA ASN A 100 1.73 18.38 -4.61
C ASN A 100 1.70 19.37 -5.78
N LYS A 101 1.99 18.96 -7.01
CA LYS A 101 2.12 19.85 -8.17
C LYS A 101 0.96 19.81 -9.16
N ALA A 102 -0.01 18.93 -9.00
CA ALA A 102 -1.12 18.81 -9.95
C ALA A 102 -2.39 18.21 -9.31
N GLU A 103 -3.28 19.06 -8.83
CA GLU A 103 -4.58 18.66 -8.27
C GLU A 103 -5.48 17.86 -9.24
N ASN A 104 -5.19 17.85 -10.54
CA ASN A 104 -6.00 17.21 -11.58
C ASN A 104 -5.25 16.17 -12.44
N ALA A 105 -4.04 15.76 -12.03
CA ALA A 105 -3.31 14.72 -12.74
C ALA A 105 -3.49 13.40 -12.01
N GLY A 106 -4.05 12.38 -12.68
CA GLY A 106 -4.11 11.02 -12.14
C GLY A 106 -2.73 10.62 -11.59
N GLY A 107 -2.66 10.31 -10.30
CA GLY A 107 -1.44 9.83 -9.65
C GLY A 107 -1.24 8.35 -9.91
N SER A 108 -0.07 7.82 -9.57
CA SER A 108 0.17 6.38 -9.53
C SER A 108 -0.63 5.75 -8.39
N TYR A 109 -1.04 4.49 -8.58
CA TYR A 109 -1.83 3.75 -7.59
C TYR A 109 -1.14 2.44 -7.23
N ILE A 110 -1.30 2.06 -5.97
CA ILE A 110 -1.01 0.72 -5.47
C ILE A 110 -2.32 0.12 -4.99
N GLU A 111 -2.68 -1.03 -5.53
CA GLU A 111 -3.75 -1.87 -4.99
C GLU A 111 -3.15 -3.11 -4.37
N MET A 112 -3.62 -3.49 -3.20
CA MET A 112 -3.18 -4.68 -2.50
C MET A 112 -4.36 -5.45 -1.96
N THR A 113 -4.32 -6.77 -2.15
CA THR A 113 -5.29 -7.72 -1.61
C THR A 113 -4.58 -8.81 -0.84
N PHE A 114 -4.87 -8.93 0.45
CA PHE A 114 -4.45 -10.03 1.32
C PHE A 114 -5.57 -11.05 1.44
N SER A 115 -5.23 -12.34 1.44
CA SER A 115 -6.14 -13.45 1.76
C SER A 115 -5.39 -14.56 2.49
N ASN A 116 -6.02 -15.18 3.50
CA ASN A 116 -5.50 -16.38 4.17
C ASN A 116 -6.15 -17.68 3.66
N ALA A 117 -6.92 -17.61 2.58
CA ALA A 117 -7.63 -18.75 1.99
C ALA A 117 -6.97 -19.27 0.69
N ARG A 118 -5.75 -18.85 0.39
CA ARG A 118 -5.02 -19.23 -0.83
C ARG A 118 -4.30 -20.55 -0.61
N LYS A 119 -4.92 -21.65 -0.99
CA LYS A 119 -4.33 -22.98 -0.85
C LYS A 119 -3.09 -23.13 -1.72
N ALA A 120 -2.00 -23.66 -1.16
CA ALA A 120 -0.73 -23.86 -1.85
C ALA A 120 -0.87 -24.76 -3.10
N GLU A 121 -1.78 -25.72 -3.11
CA GLU A 121 -2.08 -26.58 -4.26
C GLU A 121 -2.61 -25.82 -5.49
N ASN A 122 -3.24 -24.66 -5.28
CA ASN A 122 -3.79 -23.81 -6.34
C ASN A 122 -2.86 -22.65 -6.71
N GLU A 123 -1.71 -22.52 -6.08
CA GLU A 123 -0.80 -21.37 -6.24
C GLU A 123 -0.36 -21.20 -7.70
N SER A 124 0.12 -22.27 -8.34
CA SER A 124 0.60 -22.21 -9.72
C SER A 124 -0.52 -21.81 -10.69
N PHE A 125 -1.72 -22.34 -10.52
CA PHE A 125 -2.87 -22.00 -11.33
C PHE A 125 -3.30 -20.54 -11.13
N THR A 126 -3.33 -20.08 -9.88
CA THR A 126 -3.67 -18.68 -9.55
C THR A 126 -2.66 -17.72 -10.19
N VAL A 127 -1.36 -18.01 -10.04
CA VAL A 127 -0.28 -17.21 -10.62
C VAL A 127 -0.36 -17.18 -12.14
N GLU A 128 -0.47 -18.34 -12.79
CA GLU A 128 -0.55 -18.43 -14.24
C GLU A 128 -1.72 -17.61 -14.80
N ASN A 129 -2.92 -17.79 -14.25
CA ASN A 129 -4.10 -17.05 -14.69
C ASN A 129 -3.95 -15.55 -14.46
N MET A 130 -3.52 -15.12 -13.28
CA MET A 130 -3.37 -13.71 -12.95
C MET A 130 -2.42 -13.00 -13.93
N PHE A 131 -1.22 -13.55 -14.15
CA PHE A 131 -0.25 -12.93 -15.04
C PHE A 131 -0.64 -13.02 -16.52
N LYS A 132 -1.27 -14.11 -16.93
CA LYS A 132 -1.75 -14.29 -18.30
C LYS A 132 -2.90 -13.33 -18.63
N GLU A 133 -3.88 -13.21 -17.75
CA GLU A 133 -5.05 -12.35 -17.99
C GLU A 133 -4.70 -10.86 -17.93
N GLN A 134 -3.85 -10.47 -16.98
CA GLN A 134 -3.54 -9.06 -16.74
C GLN A 134 -2.39 -8.53 -17.62
N LEU A 135 -1.34 -9.32 -17.81
CA LEU A 135 -0.13 -8.87 -18.50
C LEU A 135 0.17 -9.65 -19.79
N ASN A 136 -0.62 -10.67 -20.12
CA ASN A 136 -0.34 -11.61 -21.21
C ASN A 136 1.03 -12.32 -21.04
N ILE A 137 1.41 -12.62 -19.79
CA ILE A 137 2.67 -13.28 -19.41
C ILE A 137 2.35 -14.66 -18.83
N THR A 138 2.97 -15.72 -19.39
CA THR A 138 2.75 -17.10 -18.96
C THR A 138 3.78 -17.60 -17.94
N LYS A 139 4.93 -16.94 -17.85
CA LYS A 139 6.03 -17.31 -16.94
C LYS A 139 6.58 -16.06 -16.26
N PRO A 140 5.99 -15.63 -15.15
CA PRO A 140 6.50 -14.47 -14.40
C PRO A 140 7.86 -14.76 -13.78
N ASN A 141 8.60 -13.71 -13.48
CA ASN A 141 9.82 -13.80 -12.70
C ASN A 141 9.50 -14.28 -11.28
N THR A 142 10.43 -15.03 -10.68
CA THR A 142 10.26 -15.60 -9.34
C THR A 142 11.45 -15.27 -8.45
N ILE A 143 11.16 -14.92 -7.20
CA ILE A 143 12.15 -14.77 -6.11
C ILE A 143 11.70 -15.65 -4.96
N GLU A 144 12.59 -16.44 -4.43
CA GLU A 144 12.36 -17.20 -3.22
C GLU A 144 13.17 -16.65 -2.06
N THR A 145 12.51 -16.52 -0.91
CA THR A 145 13.14 -16.21 0.38
C THR A 145 12.99 -17.41 1.32
N SER A 146 13.44 -17.29 2.56
CA SER A 146 13.21 -18.33 3.59
C SER A 146 11.72 -18.53 3.88
N SER A 147 10.89 -17.46 3.83
CA SER A 147 9.50 -17.50 4.24
C SER A 147 8.49 -17.28 3.10
N THR A 148 8.90 -16.72 1.96
CA THR A 148 7.98 -16.36 0.88
C THR A 148 8.42 -16.84 -0.49
N ARG A 149 7.45 -17.08 -1.37
CA ARG A 149 7.62 -17.14 -2.84
C ARG A 149 6.99 -15.88 -3.43
N ILE A 150 7.75 -15.17 -4.25
CA ILE A 150 7.34 -13.91 -4.87
C ILE A 150 7.36 -14.11 -6.37
N TYR A 151 6.20 -14.02 -7.00
CA TYR A 151 6.03 -13.97 -8.45
C TYR A 151 5.78 -12.53 -8.84
N TYR A 152 6.46 -12.02 -9.84
CA TYR A 152 6.30 -10.63 -10.26
C TYR A 152 6.64 -10.43 -11.72
N ASP A 153 5.97 -9.49 -12.35
CA ASP A 153 6.34 -9.02 -13.68
C ASP A 153 5.74 -7.63 -13.95
N SER A 154 6.03 -7.08 -15.13
CA SER A 154 5.52 -5.78 -15.57
C SER A 154 5.28 -5.74 -17.06
N ALA A 155 4.36 -4.88 -17.47
CA ALA A 155 4.03 -4.65 -18.90
C ALA A 155 3.74 -3.17 -19.14
N TYR A 156 3.72 -2.80 -20.40
CA TYR A 156 3.08 -1.58 -20.85
C TYR A 156 1.63 -1.89 -21.18
N THR A 157 0.69 -1.27 -20.44
CA THR A 157 -0.74 -1.42 -20.66
C THR A 157 -1.32 -0.12 -21.23
N TYR A 158 -2.28 -0.24 -22.12
CA TYR A 158 -2.96 0.88 -22.75
C TYR A 158 -4.37 0.47 -23.21
N PHE A 159 -5.24 1.45 -23.39
CA PHE A 159 -6.58 1.20 -23.90
C PHE A 159 -6.61 1.35 -25.42
N LYS A 160 -7.10 0.30 -26.13
CA LYS A 160 -7.47 0.34 -27.52
C LYS A 160 -8.99 0.33 -27.64
N GLY A 161 -9.57 1.50 -27.73
CA GLY A 161 -11.02 1.66 -27.52
C GLY A 161 -11.40 1.39 -26.08
N THR A 162 -12.26 0.41 -25.83
CA THR A 162 -12.68 -0.04 -24.49
C THR A 162 -11.90 -1.23 -23.96
N GLN A 163 -11.01 -1.81 -24.78
CA GLN A 163 -10.23 -2.98 -24.40
C GLN A 163 -8.88 -2.57 -23.86
N GLU A 164 -8.53 -3.04 -22.69
CA GLU A 164 -7.17 -2.96 -22.16
C GLU A 164 -6.27 -3.98 -22.87
N VAL A 165 -5.11 -3.54 -23.30
CA VAL A 165 -4.12 -4.34 -24.02
C VAL A 165 -2.78 -4.21 -23.30
N SER A 166 -2.14 -5.35 -23.05
CA SER A 166 -0.81 -5.42 -22.48
C SER A 166 0.21 -5.87 -23.50
N MET A 167 1.39 -5.26 -23.48
CA MET A 167 2.52 -5.61 -24.33
C MET A 167 3.84 -5.59 -23.53
N HIS A 168 4.81 -6.35 -24.01
CA HIS A 168 6.15 -6.30 -23.43
C HIS A 168 6.75 -4.88 -23.54
N PRO A 169 7.39 -4.38 -22.47
CA PRO A 169 8.01 -3.06 -22.51
C PRO A 169 9.14 -3.01 -23.55
N ASN A 170 9.34 -1.84 -24.12
CA ASN A 170 10.40 -1.57 -25.10
C ASN A 170 10.93 -0.14 -24.91
N LYS A 171 11.83 0.30 -25.80
CA LYS A 171 12.45 1.65 -25.69
C LYS A 171 11.44 2.80 -25.82
N GLU A 172 10.32 2.58 -26.50
CA GLU A 172 9.29 3.60 -26.71
C GLU A 172 8.21 3.56 -25.62
N HIS A 173 7.97 2.36 -25.09
CA HIS A 173 6.91 2.06 -24.13
C HIS A 173 7.49 1.31 -22.92
N ALA A 174 7.95 2.06 -21.93
CA ALA A 174 8.37 1.52 -20.63
C ALA A 174 7.19 0.95 -19.86
N SER A 175 7.45 -0.01 -18.97
CA SER A 175 6.41 -0.57 -18.09
C SER A 175 5.66 0.52 -17.34
N ASN A 176 4.34 0.42 -17.31
CA ASN A 176 3.47 1.28 -16.49
C ASN A 176 2.58 0.48 -15.54
N THR A 177 2.50 -0.84 -15.70
CA THR A 177 1.77 -1.75 -14.82
C THR A 177 2.72 -2.82 -14.32
N TYR A 178 2.75 -3.02 -12.99
CA TYR A 178 3.54 -4.01 -12.28
C TYR A 178 2.61 -4.85 -11.43
N ILE A 179 2.75 -6.16 -11.50
CA ILE A 179 1.92 -7.11 -10.75
C ILE A 179 2.81 -8.05 -9.96
N ALA A 180 2.36 -8.41 -8.77
CA ALA A 180 3.01 -9.43 -7.96
C ALA A 180 2.01 -10.29 -7.21
N TYR A 181 2.40 -11.56 -7.02
CA TYR A 181 1.78 -12.50 -6.10
C TYR A 181 2.83 -12.94 -5.10
N VAL A 182 2.56 -12.76 -3.82
CA VAL A 182 3.47 -13.13 -2.73
C VAL A 182 2.78 -14.17 -1.87
N ALA A 183 3.30 -15.39 -1.88
CA ALA A 183 2.78 -16.51 -1.08
C ALA A 183 3.66 -16.75 0.14
N ASP A 184 3.03 -17.00 1.28
CA ASP A 184 3.70 -17.52 2.46
C ASP A 184 4.03 -19.02 2.26
N LYS A 185 5.24 -19.43 2.58
CA LYS A 185 5.66 -20.86 2.48
C LYS A 185 5.12 -21.72 3.62
N HIS A 186 4.63 -21.12 4.68
CA HIS A 186 4.28 -21.80 5.94
C HIS A 186 2.78 -21.76 6.25
N SER A 187 1.99 -21.05 5.42
CA SER A 187 0.55 -20.91 5.61
C SER A 187 -0.18 -20.73 4.28
N ASN A 188 -1.51 -20.56 4.34
CA ASN A 188 -2.34 -20.22 3.18
C ASN A 188 -2.43 -18.69 2.94
N ASN A 189 -1.53 -17.90 3.56
CA ASN A 189 -1.50 -16.47 3.39
C ASN A 189 -0.90 -16.09 2.03
N ALA A 190 -1.55 -15.20 1.33
CA ALA A 190 -1.00 -14.61 0.12
C ALA A 190 -1.41 -13.14 -0.03
N ILE A 191 -0.59 -12.40 -0.76
CA ILE A 191 -0.84 -11.02 -1.16
C ILE A 191 -0.75 -10.92 -2.67
N GLU A 192 -1.76 -10.33 -3.28
CA GLU A 192 -1.77 -9.84 -4.65
C GLU A 192 -1.50 -8.33 -4.61
N LEU A 193 -0.61 -7.83 -5.44
CA LEU A 193 -0.24 -6.43 -5.47
C LEU A 193 -0.13 -5.93 -6.90
N TRP A 194 -0.82 -4.81 -7.18
CA TRP A 194 -0.77 -4.07 -8.45
C TRP A 194 -0.19 -2.69 -8.20
N PHE A 195 0.64 -2.26 -9.10
CA PHE A 195 1.14 -0.89 -9.14
C PHE A 195 0.94 -0.35 -10.55
N ASP A 196 0.07 0.66 -10.67
CA ASP A 196 -0.18 1.38 -11.90
C ASP A 196 0.42 2.76 -11.84
N LYS A 197 1.28 3.03 -12.81
CA LYS A 197 2.00 4.28 -12.93
C LYS A 197 1.23 5.28 -13.77
N SER A 198 1.04 6.48 -13.25
CA SER A 198 0.49 7.59 -14.02
C SER A 198 1.38 7.98 -15.19
N GLU A 199 0.80 8.27 -16.34
CA GLU A 199 1.51 8.79 -17.52
C GLU A 199 2.32 10.06 -17.23
N LYS A 200 1.86 10.89 -16.30
CA LYS A 200 2.52 12.14 -15.93
C LYS A 200 3.68 11.95 -14.94
N SER A 201 3.73 10.82 -14.24
CA SER A 201 4.85 10.43 -13.37
C SER A 201 6.04 9.81 -14.13
N ARG A 202 5.99 9.74 -15.43
CA ARG A 202 7.00 9.11 -16.29
C ARG A 202 8.32 9.88 -16.28
N LYS A 203 9.07 9.79 -15.19
CA LYS A 203 10.52 9.84 -15.27
C LYS A 203 10.98 8.44 -15.67
N ASN A 204 11.60 8.33 -16.82
CA ASN A 204 11.93 7.07 -17.50
C ASN A 204 13.10 6.31 -16.82
N ASP A 205 12.99 6.01 -15.54
CA ASP A 205 13.94 5.13 -14.88
C ASP A 205 13.24 3.81 -14.48
N GLU A 206 13.02 2.97 -15.47
CA GLU A 206 12.41 1.64 -15.29
C GLU A 206 13.20 0.79 -14.29
N VAL A 207 14.52 0.96 -14.24
CA VAL A 207 15.39 0.22 -13.33
C VAL A 207 15.13 0.65 -11.89
N ALA A 208 15.01 1.96 -11.63
CA ALA A 208 14.70 2.48 -10.31
C ALA A 208 13.29 2.09 -9.85
N GLU A 209 12.32 2.10 -10.77
CA GLU A 209 10.94 1.69 -10.48
C GLU A 209 10.82 0.20 -10.15
N LYS A 210 11.43 -0.64 -10.97
CA LYS A 210 11.52 -2.07 -10.70
C LYS A 210 12.19 -2.34 -9.35
N LYS A 211 13.28 -1.65 -9.05
CA LYS A 211 13.97 -1.75 -7.76
C LYS A 211 13.06 -1.33 -6.61
N TRP A 212 12.35 -0.21 -6.76
CA TRP A 212 11.40 0.29 -5.77
C TRP A 212 10.27 -0.71 -5.52
N PHE A 213 9.64 -1.24 -6.58
CA PHE A 213 8.60 -2.26 -6.49
C PHE A 213 9.09 -3.52 -5.78
N LEU A 214 10.27 -4.03 -6.19
CA LEU A 214 10.90 -5.19 -5.53
C LEU A 214 11.24 -4.93 -4.06
N THR A 215 11.55 -3.69 -3.69
CA THR A 215 11.79 -3.33 -2.29
C THR A 215 10.52 -3.52 -1.47
N ILE A 216 9.35 -3.13 -1.98
CA ILE A 216 8.07 -3.39 -1.31
C ILE A 216 7.86 -4.90 -1.14
N LEU A 217 7.97 -5.68 -2.22
CA LEU A 217 7.69 -7.11 -2.23
C LEU A 217 8.56 -7.91 -1.26
N LYS A 218 9.86 -7.65 -1.25
CA LYS A 218 10.83 -8.33 -0.38
C LYS A 218 10.65 -8.00 1.11
N ASN A 219 9.93 -6.95 1.42
CA ASN A 219 9.65 -6.52 2.79
C ASN A 219 8.22 -6.81 3.25
N ILE A 220 7.49 -7.61 2.49
CA ILE A 220 6.25 -8.24 2.95
C ILE A 220 6.65 -9.39 3.89
N LYS A 221 6.10 -9.38 5.11
CA LYS A 221 6.30 -10.40 6.13
C LYS A 221 4.95 -10.82 6.65
N PHE A 222 4.64 -12.09 6.50
CA PHE A 222 3.45 -12.67 7.11
C PHE A 222 3.70 -12.95 8.60
N ARG A 223 2.63 -12.91 9.38
CA ARG A 223 2.67 -13.30 10.78
C ARG A 223 2.91 -14.81 10.85
N GLU A 224 3.89 -15.22 11.63
CA GLU A 224 4.07 -16.63 11.94
C GLU A 224 2.79 -17.14 12.61
N GLY A 225 2.19 -18.19 12.04
CA GLY A 225 1.05 -18.85 12.66
C GLY A 225 1.48 -19.34 14.03
N ASN A 226 0.72 -18.98 15.07
CA ASN A 226 0.85 -19.69 16.32
C ASN A 226 0.49 -21.15 15.99
N GLU A 227 1.47 -22.04 16.03
CA GLU A 227 1.19 -23.49 16.04
C GLU A 227 0.24 -23.72 17.22
N ALA A 228 -1.00 -24.14 16.90
CA ALA A 228 -2.02 -24.46 17.88
C ALA A 228 -1.83 -25.89 18.37
#